data_fd90975516ad1870136836c30f2fc6d8
#
_entry.id   fd90975516ad1870136836c30f2fc6d8
#
_cell.length_a   1.000
_cell.length_b   1.000
_cell.length_c   1.000
_cell.angle_alpha   90.00
_cell.angle_beta   90.00
_cell.angle_gamma   90.00
#
_symmetry.space_group_name_H-M   'P 1'
#
loop_
_entity.id
_entity.type
_entity.pdbx_description
1 polymer ?
#
loop_
_entity_poly.entity_id
_entity_poly.type
_entity_poly.pdbx_seq_one_letter_code
_entity_poly.pdbx_strand_id
1 'polypeptide(L)'
;DVCMMELLEDVFIRCGRCGKVTGIHKEDFDFESYVYDHGENGMGEEIEYRHEGGIECGNCGNEISFRISGYEYPVGAFNYEDCEIAGGRFEEEPHMGVIYSRDDFDPEDAYPEYTRVEHMIMEIAQDPELIYNISPREFEEVIERVLKDQGFETKLTQQTRDDGRDIIATKYEMGKPVVFYIECKRYGRQNSVGVSIVRSLYGVQSADRINKAILVTTGHVTRGARRFVEKQNTMMSIIDVDEIHDLIQ
;
A
#
# COMPACT_ATOMS: atom_id res chain seq x y z
N ASP A 1 -8.53 -8.97 18.93
CA ASP A 1 -8.56 -9.87 17.77
C ASP A 1 -8.83 -8.98 16.56
N VAL A 2 -7.81 -8.76 15.75
CA VAL A 2 -7.98 -8.06 14.47
C VAL A 2 -8.41 -9.12 13.46
N CYS A 3 -9.65 -9.01 12.98
CA CYS A 3 -10.13 -9.80 11.85
C CYS A 3 -9.45 -9.22 10.61
N MET A 4 -8.71 -10.02 9.88
CA MET A 4 -8.05 -9.62 8.65
C MET A 4 -8.60 -10.46 7.51
N MET A 5 -8.99 -9.82 6.41
CA MET A 5 -9.48 -10.50 5.22
C MET A 5 -8.31 -10.70 4.25
N GLU A 6 -8.10 -11.91 3.79
CA GLU A 6 -7.01 -12.28 2.90
C GLU A 6 -7.49 -13.18 1.76
N LEU A 7 -6.66 -13.33 0.73
CA LEU A 7 -6.91 -14.31 -0.34
C LEU A 7 -6.73 -15.73 0.19
N LEU A 8 -7.63 -16.61 -0.21
CA LEU A 8 -7.58 -18.03 0.15
C LEU A 8 -6.54 -18.81 -0.66
N GLU A 9 -6.30 -18.40 -1.91
CA GLU A 9 -5.44 -19.09 -2.88
C GLU A 9 -4.58 -18.11 -3.67
N ASP A 10 -3.52 -18.64 -4.30
CA ASP A 10 -2.66 -17.89 -5.22
C ASP A 10 -3.46 -17.41 -6.45
N VAL A 11 -3.15 -16.24 -6.96
CA VAL A 11 -3.84 -15.62 -8.09
C VAL A 11 -3.08 -15.87 -9.39
N PHE A 12 -3.78 -16.39 -10.41
CA PHE A 12 -3.22 -16.63 -11.73
C PHE A 12 -3.85 -15.69 -12.76
N ILE A 13 -2.99 -14.91 -13.44
CA ILE A 13 -3.39 -13.90 -14.41
C ILE A 13 -2.87 -14.25 -15.80
N ARG A 14 -3.78 -14.29 -16.78
CA ARG A 14 -3.45 -14.46 -18.19
C ARG A 14 -3.34 -13.10 -18.88
N CYS A 15 -2.19 -12.84 -19.49
CA CYS A 15 -1.96 -11.64 -20.27
C CYS A 15 -2.89 -11.57 -21.48
N GLY A 16 -3.63 -10.47 -21.63
CA GLY A 16 -4.54 -10.24 -22.74
C GLY A 16 -3.84 -10.09 -24.10
N ARG A 17 -2.53 -9.74 -24.10
CA ARG A 17 -1.77 -9.51 -25.32
C ARG A 17 -1.07 -10.76 -25.86
N CYS A 18 -0.47 -11.59 -25.00
CA CYS A 18 0.33 -12.74 -25.46
C CYS A 18 -0.11 -14.08 -24.88
N GLY A 19 -1.11 -14.10 -23.99
CA GLY A 19 -1.66 -15.31 -23.38
C GLY A 19 -0.79 -15.96 -22.30
N LYS A 20 0.39 -15.40 -21.96
CA LYS A 20 1.21 -15.93 -20.87
C LYS A 20 0.46 -15.84 -19.56
N VAL A 21 0.49 -16.92 -18.77
CA VAL A 21 -0.03 -16.94 -17.40
C VAL A 21 1.10 -16.60 -16.43
N THR A 22 0.81 -15.76 -15.45
CA THR A 22 1.68 -15.39 -14.33
C THR A 22 0.95 -15.67 -13.04
N GLY A 23 1.58 -16.41 -12.11
CA GLY A 23 1.08 -16.62 -10.74
C GLY A 23 1.63 -15.56 -9.81
N ILE A 24 0.80 -15.13 -8.88
CA ILE A 24 1.14 -14.23 -7.77
C ILE A 24 0.74 -14.95 -6.49
N HIS A 25 1.66 -15.08 -5.54
CA HIS A 25 1.35 -15.72 -4.26
C HIS A 25 0.37 -14.87 -3.46
N LYS A 26 -0.58 -15.49 -2.78
CA LYS A 26 -1.58 -14.81 -1.96
C LYS A 26 -0.96 -13.92 -0.88
N GLU A 27 0.20 -14.30 -0.37
CA GLU A 27 0.96 -13.55 0.64
C GLU A 27 1.60 -12.26 0.09
N ASP A 28 1.64 -12.09 -1.24
CA ASP A 28 2.14 -10.88 -1.89
C ASP A 28 1.06 -9.78 -2.01
N PHE A 29 -0.17 -10.06 -1.57
CA PHE A 29 -1.27 -9.11 -1.60
C PHE A 29 -1.47 -8.45 -0.25
N ASP A 30 -1.51 -7.13 -0.24
CA ASP A 30 -1.84 -6.32 0.92
C ASP A 30 -3.19 -5.65 0.70
N PHE A 31 -4.07 -5.78 1.67
CA PHE A 31 -5.41 -5.21 1.62
C PHE A 31 -5.53 -4.01 2.54
N GLU A 32 -5.89 -2.87 1.97
CA GLU A 32 -6.25 -1.67 2.72
C GLU A 32 -7.73 -1.75 3.10
N SER A 33 -8.09 -1.31 4.31
CA SER A 33 -9.49 -1.32 4.76
C SER A 33 -10.13 0.06 4.60
N TYR A 34 -11.38 0.07 4.11
CA TYR A 34 -12.20 1.27 3.95
C TYR A 34 -13.54 1.03 4.65
N VAL A 35 -13.95 1.97 5.51
CA VAL A 35 -15.19 1.85 6.28
C VAL A 35 -16.27 2.75 5.69
N TYR A 36 -17.42 2.18 5.44
CA TYR A 36 -18.61 2.86 4.95
C TYR A 36 -19.72 2.79 5.99
N ASP A 37 -20.24 3.95 6.42
CA ASP A 37 -21.35 4.05 7.37
C ASP A 37 -22.67 4.11 6.58
N HIS A 38 -23.53 3.11 6.79
CA HIS A 38 -24.88 3.03 6.17
C HIS A 38 -25.96 3.73 6.99
N GLY A 39 -25.62 4.42 8.08
CA GLY A 39 -26.50 5.23 8.91
C GLY A 39 -27.48 4.40 9.77
N GLU A 40 -28.49 5.10 10.32
CA GLU A 40 -29.43 4.50 11.31
C GLU A 40 -30.33 3.38 10.75
N ASN A 41 -30.47 3.24 9.44
CA ASN A 41 -31.29 2.21 8.78
C ASN A 41 -30.51 0.98 8.31
N GLY A 42 -29.18 0.94 8.51
CA GLY A 42 -28.31 -0.18 8.16
C GLY A 42 -28.02 -1.10 9.35
N MET A 43 -27.31 -2.19 9.09
CA MET A 43 -26.81 -3.12 10.12
C MET A 43 -25.46 -2.68 10.69
N GLY A 44 -25.13 -1.39 10.63
CA GLY A 44 -23.86 -0.81 11.05
C GLY A 44 -22.95 -0.46 9.90
N GLU A 45 -21.65 -0.48 10.16
CA GLU A 45 -20.62 -0.17 9.18
C GLU A 45 -20.35 -1.36 8.25
N GLU A 46 -20.02 -1.06 6.99
CA GLU A 46 -19.46 -1.99 6.02
C GLU A 46 -17.97 -1.72 5.90
N ILE A 47 -17.16 -2.78 5.90
CA ILE A 47 -15.71 -2.67 5.70
C ILE A 47 -15.37 -3.30 4.36
N GLU A 48 -14.76 -2.51 3.47
CA GLU A 48 -14.13 -3.00 2.26
C GLU A 48 -12.63 -3.20 2.51
N TYR A 49 -12.13 -4.39 2.21
CA TYR A 49 -10.72 -4.72 2.13
C TYR A 49 -10.32 -4.73 0.67
N ARG A 50 -9.45 -3.81 0.26
CA ARG A 50 -9.11 -3.59 -1.15
C ARG A 50 -7.62 -3.70 -1.39
N HIS A 51 -7.26 -4.44 -2.43
CA HIS A 51 -5.94 -4.39 -3.04
C HIS A 51 -6.03 -3.81 -4.46
N GLU A 52 -5.26 -2.76 -4.73
CA GLU A 52 -5.09 -2.20 -6.08
C GLU A 52 -3.64 -2.35 -6.52
N GLY A 53 -3.42 -3.08 -7.61
CA GLY A 53 -2.07 -3.35 -8.07
C GLY A 53 -2.00 -3.72 -9.54
N GLY A 54 -0.86 -4.27 -9.92
CA GLY A 54 -0.67 -4.74 -11.28
C GLY A 54 0.66 -5.45 -11.47
N ILE A 55 0.79 -6.05 -12.66
CA ILE A 55 2.02 -6.71 -13.08
C ILE A 55 2.40 -6.26 -14.50
N GLU A 56 3.68 -6.29 -14.81
CA GLU A 56 4.17 -6.21 -16.19
C GLU A 56 4.40 -7.63 -16.72
N CYS A 57 3.79 -7.98 -17.84
CA CYS A 57 3.96 -9.31 -18.44
C CYS A 57 5.42 -9.53 -18.84
N GLY A 58 6.11 -10.44 -18.17
CA GLY A 58 7.53 -10.75 -18.42
C GLY A 58 7.85 -11.31 -19.82
N ASN A 59 6.82 -11.59 -20.66
CA ASN A 59 7.02 -12.03 -22.03
C ASN A 59 6.89 -10.90 -23.05
N CYS A 60 5.96 -9.97 -22.89
CA CYS A 60 5.66 -8.96 -23.91
C CYS A 60 5.63 -7.52 -23.39
N GLY A 61 5.90 -7.30 -22.10
CA GLY A 61 5.89 -5.98 -21.47
C GLY A 61 4.51 -5.33 -21.41
N ASN A 62 3.42 -6.12 -21.53
CA ASN A 62 2.06 -5.59 -21.38
C ASN A 62 1.77 -5.31 -19.91
N GLU A 63 1.30 -4.14 -19.61
CA GLU A 63 0.90 -3.73 -18.28
C GLU A 63 -0.51 -4.25 -17.98
N ILE A 64 -0.67 -4.95 -16.87
CA ILE A 64 -1.94 -5.52 -16.40
C ILE A 64 -2.21 -4.92 -15.05
N SER A 65 -3.31 -4.22 -14.90
CA SER A 65 -3.77 -3.65 -13.62
C SER A 65 -5.01 -4.37 -13.15
N PHE A 66 -5.15 -4.53 -11.83
CA PHE A 66 -6.31 -5.17 -11.22
C PHE A 66 -6.63 -4.56 -9.87
N ARG A 67 -7.88 -4.75 -9.46
CA ARG A 67 -8.40 -4.49 -8.13
C ARG A 67 -9.10 -5.74 -7.64
N ILE A 68 -8.88 -6.11 -6.37
CA ILE A 68 -9.57 -7.18 -5.67
C ILE A 68 -10.11 -6.57 -4.39
N SER A 69 -11.40 -6.76 -4.12
CA SER A 69 -12.07 -6.23 -2.92
C SER A 69 -12.91 -7.33 -2.26
N GLY A 70 -12.84 -7.41 -0.93
CA GLY A 70 -13.74 -8.22 -0.12
C GLY A 70 -14.49 -7.33 0.87
N TYR A 71 -15.73 -7.66 1.18
CA TYR A 71 -16.61 -6.83 1.98
C TYR A 71 -17.12 -7.59 3.20
N GLU A 72 -17.04 -6.95 4.36
CA GLU A 72 -17.69 -7.36 5.60
C GLU A 72 -18.94 -6.50 5.83
N TYR A 73 -20.08 -7.15 6.00
CA TYR A 73 -21.31 -6.48 6.38
C TYR A 73 -22.34 -7.46 6.96
N PRO A 74 -22.74 -7.32 8.24
CA PRO A 74 -22.15 -6.43 9.26
C PRO A 74 -20.70 -6.80 9.60
N VAL A 75 -19.99 -5.89 10.27
CA VAL A 75 -18.61 -6.12 10.70
C VAL A 75 -18.43 -7.48 11.37
N GLY A 76 -17.42 -8.25 10.96
CA GLY A 76 -17.15 -9.61 11.40
C GLY A 76 -17.83 -10.71 10.55
N ALA A 77 -18.63 -10.34 9.53
CA ALA A 77 -19.26 -11.29 8.62
C ALA A 77 -18.86 -11.00 7.17
N PHE A 78 -18.18 -11.97 6.52
CA PHE A 78 -17.92 -11.90 5.09
C PHE A 78 -19.24 -11.78 4.32
N ASN A 79 -19.36 -10.81 3.42
CA ASN A 79 -20.56 -10.53 2.65
C ASN A 79 -20.40 -10.94 1.20
N TYR A 80 -19.47 -10.31 0.48
CA TYR A 80 -19.16 -10.60 -0.92
C TYR A 80 -17.76 -10.15 -1.30
N GLU A 81 -17.34 -10.53 -2.48
CA GLU A 81 -16.09 -10.11 -3.10
C GLU A 81 -16.34 -9.53 -4.48
N ASP A 82 -15.44 -8.66 -4.97
CA ASP A 82 -15.47 -8.08 -6.30
C ASP A 82 -14.06 -7.96 -6.85
N CYS A 83 -13.90 -8.13 -8.16
CA CYS A 83 -12.61 -7.98 -8.80
C CYS A 83 -12.74 -7.31 -10.17
N GLU A 84 -11.79 -6.43 -10.47
CA GLU A 84 -11.64 -5.80 -11.78
C GLU A 84 -10.23 -6.02 -12.31
N ILE A 85 -10.10 -6.20 -13.62
CA ILE A 85 -8.80 -6.37 -14.28
C ILE A 85 -8.79 -5.72 -15.65
N ALA A 86 -7.70 -5.06 -15.98
CA ALA A 86 -7.46 -4.48 -17.30
C ALA A 86 -6.11 -4.95 -17.86
N GLY A 87 -6.04 -5.19 -19.17
CA GLY A 87 -4.83 -5.71 -19.84
C GLY A 87 -4.65 -7.21 -19.76
N GLY A 88 -5.50 -7.92 -19.01
CA GLY A 88 -5.48 -9.38 -18.85
C GLY A 88 -6.82 -9.91 -18.36
N ARG A 89 -6.78 -11.14 -17.84
CA ARG A 89 -7.91 -11.76 -17.13
C ARG A 89 -7.38 -12.68 -16.04
N PHE A 90 -8.16 -12.84 -14.98
CA PHE A 90 -7.94 -13.92 -14.02
C PHE A 90 -8.21 -15.28 -14.69
N GLU A 91 -7.43 -16.30 -14.35
CA GLU A 91 -7.72 -17.68 -14.78
C GLU A 91 -8.90 -18.26 -14.01
N GLU A 92 -8.96 -17.96 -12.70
CA GLU A 92 -10.06 -18.20 -11.79
C GLU A 92 -10.26 -16.90 -11.01
N GLU A 93 -11.50 -16.57 -10.67
CA GLU A 93 -11.78 -15.37 -9.87
C GLU A 93 -11.14 -15.53 -8.49
N PRO A 94 -10.44 -14.50 -7.98
CA PRO A 94 -9.83 -14.54 -6.66
C PRO A 94 -10.88 -14.69 -5.57
N HIS A 95 -10.66 -15.60 -4.62
CA HIS A 95 -11.55 -15.81 -3.47
C HIS A 95 -10.91 -15.31 -2.18
N MET A 96 -11.68 -14.58 -1.41
CA MET A 96 -11.27 -13.99 -0.14
C MET A 96 -11.91 -14.68 1.05
N GLY A 97 -11.25 -14.62 2.20
CA GLY A 97 -11.74 -15.18 3.46
C GLY A 97 -11.21 -14.44 4.68
N VAL A 98 -11.85 -14.67 5.81
CA VAL A 98 -11.48 -14.07 7.09
C VAL A 98 -10.44 -14.92 7.80
N ILE A 99 -9.30 -14.35 8.15
CA ILE A 99 -8.25 -14.99 8.93
C ILE A 99 -8.14 -14.28 10.29
N TYR A 100 -8.12 -15.06 11.37
CA TYR A 100 -7.87 -14.56 12.71
C TYR A 100 -6.38 -14.70 13.03
N SER A 101 -5.64 -13.57 13.13
CA SER A 101 -4.26 -13.59 13.61
C SER A 101 -4.22 -13.38 15.12
N ARG A 102 -3.41 -14.15 15.79
CA ARG A 102 -3.03 -13.95 17.20
C ARG A 102 -1.61 -13.41 17.21
N ASP A 103 -1.46 -12.12 17.44
CA ASP A 103 -0.17 -11.54 17.82
C ASP A 103 -0.11 -11.50 19.36
N ASP A 104 0.55 -12.50 19.95
CA ASP A 104 0.81 -12.58 21.39
C ASP A 104 2.22 -12.09 21.77
N PHE A 105 2.96 -11.44 20.84
CA PHE A 105 4.31 -10.94 21.10
C PHE A 105 4.36 -9.41 21.05
N ASP A 106 4.72 -8.79 22.18
CA ASP A 106 5.01 -7.37 22.26
C ASP A 106 6.54 -7.15 22.30
N PRO A 107 7.14 -6.57 21.23
CA PRO A 107 8.57 -6.28 21.20
C PRO A 107 9.03 -5.33 22.31
N GLU A 108 8.14 -4.46 22.82
CA GLU A 108 8.47 -3.51 23.90
C GLU A 108 8.81 -4.21 25.21
N ASP A 109 8.31 -5.45 25.43
CA ASP A 109 8.65 -6.27 26.59
C ASP A 109 10.10 -6.76 26.56
N ALA A 110 10.69 -6.90 25.37
CA ALA A 110 12.05 -7.38 25.19
C ALA A 110 13.11 -6.26 25.30
N TYR A 111 12.76 -5.05 24.86
CA TYR A 111 13.66 -3.89 24.86
C TYR A 111 12.88 -2.60 25.17
N PRO A 112 12.62 -2.30 26.44
CA PRO A 112 11.75 -1.22 26.85
C PRO A 112 12.25 0.19 26.51
N GLU A 113 13.51 0.35 26.09
CA GLU A 113 14.09 1.62 25.68
C GLU A 113 13.75 2.03 24.24
N TYR A 114 13.21 1.11 23.44
CA TYR A 114 12.82 1.38 22.07
C TYR A 114 11.33 1.12 21.86
N THR A 115 10.70 1.91 21.01
CA THR A 115 9.33 1.65 20.57
C THR A 115 9.28 0.46 19.61
N ARG A 116 8.09 -0.14 19.45
CA ARG A 116 7.85 -1.22 18.48
C ARG A 116 8.32 -0.85 17.07
N VAL A 117 8.10 0.38 16.63
CA VAL A 117 8.51 0.87 15.30
C VAL A 117 10.03 0.95 15.18
N GLU A 118 10.72 1.40 16.24
CA GLU A 118 12.19 1.46 16.26
C GLU A 118 12.81 0.05 16.21
N HIS A 119 12.17 -0.93 16.85
CA HIS A 119 12.57 -2.34 16.75
C HIS A 119 12.43 -2.85 15.30
N MET A 120 11.29 -2.62 14.66
CA MET A 120 11.08 -3.00 13.26
C MET A 120 12.13 -2.36 12.34
N ILE A 121 12.45 -1.08 12.53
CA ILE A 121 13.49 -0.39 11.76
C ILE A 121 14.85 -1.05 11.93
N MET A 122 15.24 -1.40 13.17
CA MET A 122 16.50 -2.08 13.44
C MET A 122 16.55 -3.49 12.82
N GLU A 123 15.45 -4.23 12.86
CA GLU A 123 15.35 -5.54 12.23
C GLU A 123 15.45 -5.45 10.71
N ILE A 124 14.74 -4.50 10.08
CA ILE A 124 14.80 -4.24 8.63
C ILE A 124 16.21 -3.78 8.22
N ALA A 125 16.90 -2.99 9.04
CA ALA A 125 18.29 -2.59 8.77
C ALA A 125 19.26 -3.79 8.76
N GLN A 126 19.00 -4.81 9.58
CA GLN A 126 19.79 -6.05 9.64
C GLN A 126 19.39 -7.05 8.54
N ASP A 127 18.10 -7.20 8.28
CA ASP A 127 17.55 -8.05 7.24
C ASP A 127 16.51 -7.28 6.40
N PRO A 128 16.93 -6.70 5.26
CA PRO A 128 16.06 -5.93 4.38
C PRO A 128 14.82 -6.69 3.85
N GLU A 129 14.84 -8.03 3.88
CA GLU A 129 13.72 -8.84 3.44
C GLU A 129 12.49 -8.73 4.36
N LEU A 130 12.71 -8.38 5.62
CA LEU A 130 11.63 -8.23 6.61
C LEU A 130 10.63 -7.13 6.24
N ILE A 131 11.03 -6.14 5.42
CA ILE A 131 10.12 -5.09 4.95
C ILE A 131 8.91 -5.64 4.15
N TYR A 132 9.05 -6.85 3.59
CA TYR A 132 7.96 -7.52 2.88
C TYR A 132 7.03 -8.32 3.80
N ASN A 133 7.37 -8.45 5.09
CA ASN A 133 6.64 -9.26 6.06
C ASN A 133 5.83 -8.42 7.06
N ILE A 134 6.05 -7.11 7.12
CA ILE A 134 5.28 -6.20 7.96
C ILE A 134 3.94 -5.87 7.29
N SER A 135 2.93 -5.55 8.08
CA SER A 135 1.62 -5.12 7.56
C SER A 135 1.69 -3.76 6.84
N PRO A 136 0.70 -3.40 6.00
CA PRO A 136 0.64 -2.08 5.39
C PRO A 136 0.71 -0.95 6.42
N ARG A 137 0.01 -1.07 7.54
CA ARG A 137 0.02 -0.07 8.60
C ARG A 137 1.38 0.08 9.28
N GLU A 138 2.03 -1.03 9.56
CA GLU A 138 3.40 -1.02 10.10
C GLU A 138 4.38 -0.39 9.11
N PHE A 139 4.20 -0.63 7.82
CA PHE A 139 4.99 0.03 6.79
C PHE A 139 4.81 1.55 6.81
N GLU A 140 3.58 2.06 6.93
CA GLU A 140 3.30 3.49 7.09
C GLU A 140 3.97 4.07 8.34
N GLU A 141 3.92 3.36 9.48
CA GLU A 141 4.56 3.77 10.73
C GLU A 141 6.08 3.83 10.62
N VAL A 142 6.69 2.84 9.95
CA VAL A 142 8.13 2.81 9.64
C VAL A 142 8.50 4.02 8.77
N ILE A 143 7.78 4.29 7.70
CA ILE A 143 8.04 5.43 6.82
C ILE A 143 7.82 6.75 7.56
N GLU A 144 6.79 6.87 8.39
CA GLU A 144 6.57 8.05 9.22
C GLU A 144 7.76 8.31 10.15
N ARG A 145 8.27 7.27 10.81
CA ARG A 145 9.43 7.39 11.70
C ARG A 145 10.69 7.81 10.94
N VAL A 146 10.96 7.19 9.80
CA VAL A 146 12.10 7.57 8.94
C VAL A 146 12.01 9.03 8.53
N LEU A 147 10.83 9.53 8.17
CA LEU A 147 10.63 10.94 7.83
C LEU A 147 10.87 11.87 9.03
N LYS A 148 10.45 11.47 10.23
CA LYS A 148 10.74 12.22 11.47
C LYS A 148 12.26 12.34 11.70
N ASP A 149 12.99 11.25 11.50
CA ASP A 149 14.44 11.22 11.65
C ASP A 149 15.15 12.09 10.60
N GLN A 150 14.54 12.28 9.42
CA GLN A 150 14.96 13.23 8.39
C GLN A 150 14.54 14.69 8.68
N GLY A 151 13.92 14.97 9.83
CA GLY A 151 13.53 16.30 10.29
C GLY A 151 12.21 16.82 9.73
N PHE A 152 11.30 15.94 9.32
CA PHE A 152 9.94 16.31 8.98
C PHE A 152 9.04 16.31 10.23
N GLU A 153 8.12 17.25 10.29
CA GLU A 153 6.93 17.13 11.14
C GLU A 153 5.90 16.27 10.40
N THR A 154 5.47 15.15 10.97
CA THR A 154 4.61 14.18 10.30
C THR A 154 3.30 13.98 11.02
N LYS A 155 2.30 13.56 10.28
CA LYS A 155 0.99 13.13 10.78
C LYS A 155 0.52 11.95 9.94
N LEU A 156 0.40 10.78 10.58
CA LEU A 156 -0.33 9.64 10.02
C LEU A 156 -1.81 9.98 9.89
N THR A 157 -2.40 9.63 8.78
CA THR A 157 -3.85 9.75 8.58
C THR A 157 -4.57 8.54 9.21
N GLN A 158 -5.87 8.66 9.39
CA GLN A 158 -6.69 7.52 9.80
C GLN A 158 -6.88 6.60 8.58
N GLN A 159 -6.89 5.31 8.78
CA GLN A 159 -7.07 4.29 7.73
C GLN A 159 -8.39 4.42 6.95
N THR A 160 -9.30 5.25 7.44
CA THR A 160 -10.61 5.50 6.84
C THR A 160 -10.69 6.93 6.31
N ARG A 161 -10.97 7.11 5.01
CA ARG A 161 -11.17 8.41 4.32
C ARG A 161 -9.90 9.27 4.20
N ASP A 162 -8.78 8.67 3.87
CA ASP A 162 -7.51 9.39 3.66
C ASP A 162 -7.32 9.94 2.25
N ASP A 163 -8.25 9.66 1.31
CA ASP A 163 -8.19 10.11 -0.10
C ASP A 163 -6.85 9.77 -0.79
N GLY A 164 -6.21 8.63 -0.42
CA GLY A 164 -4.92 8.20 -1.00
C GLY A 164 -3.73 8.96 -0.44
N ARG A 165 -3.74 9.28 0.83
CA ARG A 165 -2.60 9.88 1.56
C ARG A 165 -2.50 9.28 2.95
N ASP A 166 -1.42 8.55 3.18
CA ASP A 166 -1.18 7.84 4.43
C ASP A 166 -0.45 8.71 5.44
N ILE A 167 0.45 9.60 4.95
CA ILE A 167 1.23 10.50 5.78
C ILE A 167 1.18 11.92 5.21
N ILE A 168 0.94 12.90 6.07
CA ILE A 168 1.18 14.31 5.77
C ILE A 168 2.48 14.69 6.45
N ALA A 169 3.49 15.11 5.67
CA ALA A 169 4.78 15.54 6.18
C ALA A 169 5.01 17.02 5.85
N THR A 170 5.57 17.75 6.80
CA THR A 170 5.89 19.17 6.65
C THR A 170 7.36 19.41 6.99
N LYS A 171 8.06 20.12 6.13
CA LYS A 171 9.41 20.62 6.38
C LYS A 171 9.43 22.13 6.22
N TYR A 172 10.16 22.81 7.08
CA TYR A 172 10.28 24.26 7.00
C TYR A 172 11.53 24.67 6.20
N GLU A 173 11.34 25.38 5.11
CA GLU A 173 12.42 25.97 4.31
C GLU A 173 12.34 27.50 4.41
N MET A 174 13.40 28.12 4.89
CA MET A 174 13.46 29.58 5.13
C MET A 174 12.25 30.11 5.95
N GLY A 175 11.77 29.31 6.93
CA GLY A 175 10.63 29.66 7.77
C GLY A 175 9.24 29.48 7.11
N LYS A 176 9.17 28.90 5.91
CA LYS A 176 7.93 28.60 5.21
C LYS A 176 7.68 27.09 5.23
N PRO A 177 6.43 26.64 5.51
CA PRO A 177 6.10 25.24 5.44
C PRO A 177 6.08 24.73 3.99
N VAL A 178 6.76 23.62 3.76
CA VAL A 178 6.66 22.82 2.52
C VAL A 178 5.94 21.53 2.89
N VAL A 179 4.78 21.31 2.32
CA VAL A 179 3.88 20.20 2.64
C VAL A 179 4.00 19.10 1.60
N PHE A 180 4.12 17.87 2.08
CA PHE A 180 4.23 16.65 1.29
C PHE A 180 3.07 15.71 1.63
N TYR A 181 2.43 15.14 0.63
CA TYR A 181 1.54 13.99 0.78
C TYR A 181 2.32 12.74 0.40
N ILE A 182 2.24 11.74 1.27
CA ILE A 182 2.93 10.47 1.06
C ILE A 182 1.86 9.37 1.03
N GLU A 183 1.88 8.60 -0.04
CA GLU A 183 1.12 7.37 -0.21
C GLU A 183 2.08 6.20 -0.10
N CYS A 184 1.78 5.26 0.80
CA CYS A 184 2.58 4.08 1.09
C CYS A 184 1.91 2.85 0.44
N LYS A 185 2.69 2.09 -0.32
CA LYS A 185 2.22 0.84 -0.93
C LYS A 185 3.22 -0.27 -0.61
N ARG A 186 2.94 -1.01 0.49
CA ARG A 186 3.69 -2.19 0.85
C ARG A 186 3.23 -3.36 -0.03
N TYR A 187 3.94 -3.65 -1.08
CA TYR A 187 3.64 -4.70 -2.05
C TYR A 187 4.68 -5.80 -2.01
N GLY A 188 4.24 -7.05 -2.23
CA GLY A 188 5.14 -8.16 -2.45
C GLY A 188 6.02 -7.96 -3.71
N ARG A 189 7.13 -8.67 -3.79
CA ARG A 189 8.15 -8.52 -4.85
C ARG A 189 7.61 -8.66 -6.27
N GLN A 190 6.53 -9.40 -6.49
CA GLN A 190 5.95 -9.65 -7.81
C GLN A 190 4.88 -8.62 -8.18
N ASN A 191 4.38 -7.87 -7.21
CA ASN A 191 3.39 -6.83 -7.44
C ASN A 191 4.03 -5.54 -7.95
N SER A 192 3.26 -4.81 -8.75
CA SER A 192 3.73 -3.59 -9.37
C SER A 192 2.79 -2.42 -9.12
N VAL A 193 3.39 -1.24 -8.92
CA VAL A 193 2.67 0.02 -8.95
C VAL A 193 2.46 0.44 -10.40
N GLY A 194 1.19 0.44 -10.83
CA GLY A 194 0.78 0.88 -12.16
C GLY A 194 0.59 2.40 -12.26
N VAL A 195 0.37 2.87 -13.49
CA VAL A 195 0.19 4.31 -13.77
C VAL A 195 -1.09 4.88 -13.17
N SER A 196 -2.11 4.06 -12.88
CA SER A 196 -3.37 4.48 -12.25
C SER A 196 -3.12 5.06 -10.85
N ILE A 197 -2.33 4.37 -10.02
CA ILE A 197 -2.00 4.78 -8.66
C ILE A 197 -1.31 6.16 -8.66
N VAL A 198 -0.24 6.33 -9.44
CA VAL A 198 0.46 7.63 -9.49
C VAL A 198 -0.39 8.76 -10.07
N ARG A 199 -1.35 8.46 -10.95
CA ARG A 199 -2.30 9.47 -11.44
C ARG A 199 -3.32 9.86 -10.39
N SER A 200 -3.81 8.91 -9.59
CA SER A 200 -4.69 9.19 -8.46
C SER A 200 -4.01 10.13 -7.47
N LEU A 201 -2.82 9.77 -7.00
CA LEU A 201 -2.03 10.59 -6.09
C LEU A 201 -1.73 11.99 -6.65
N TYR A 202 -1.42 12.09 -7.96
CA TYR A 202 -1.25 13.40 -8.62
C TYR A 202 -2.55 14.21 -8.63
N GLY A 203 -3.69 13.54 -8.81
CA GLY A 203 -5.00 14.19 -8.74
C GLY A 203 -5.26 14.84 -7.38
N VAL A 204 -4.98 14.12 -6.29
CA VAL A 204 -5.11 14.63 -4.92
C VAL A 204 -4.13 15.79 -4.67
N GLN A 205 -2.86 15.64 -5.04
CA GLN A 205 -1.85 16.69 -4.93
C GLN A 205 -2.29 17.98 -5.62
N SER A 206 -2.81 17.86 -6.83
CA SER A 206 -3.24 19.01 -7.65
C SER A 206 -4.51 19.67 -7.11
N ALA A 207 -5.47 18.87 -6.62
CA ALA A 207 -6.72 19.36 -6.04
C ALA A 207 -6.46 20.15 -4.75
N ASP A 208 -5.60 19.63 -3.87
CA ASP A 208 -5.28 20.24 -2.57
C ASP A 208 -4.19 21.33 -2.69
N ARG A 209 -3.54 21.45 -3.86
CA ARG A 209 -2.47 22.42 -4.14
C ARG A 209 -1.30 22.34 -3.17
N ILE A 210 -0.94 21.15 -2.74
CA ILE A 210 0.22 20.93 -1.89
C ILE A 210 1.52 20.92 -2.71
N ASN A 211 2.65 21.10 -2.05
CA ASN A 211 3.93 21.28 -2.73
C ASN A 211 4.37 20.03 -3.50
N LYS A 212 4.27 18.83 -2.90
CA LYS A 212 4.71 17.60 -3.55
C LYS A 212 3.98 16.37 -3.02
N ALA A 213 3.73 15.39 -3.88
CA ALA A 213 3.30 14.06 -3.49
C ALA A 213 4.43 13.04 -3.69
N ILE A 214 4.57 12.10 -2.78
CA ILE A 214 5.59 11.06 -2.79
C ILE A 214 4.88 9.71 -2.69
N LEU A 215 5.12 8.84 -3.66
CA LEU A 215 4.76 7.43 -3.55
C LEU A 215 5.94 6.67 -2.94
N VAL A 216 5.72 5.97 -1.84
CA VAL A 216 6.70 5.10 -1.19
C VAL A 216 6.24 3.66 -1.36
N THR A 217 7.06 2.79 -1.94
CA THR A 217 6.62 1.43 -2.24
C THR A 217 7.74 0.40 -2.18
N THR A 218 7.39 -0.80 -1.70
CA THR A 218 8.24 -1.99 -1.81
C THR A 218 8.01 -2.74 -3.13
N GLY A 219 6.94 -2.41 -3.86
CA GLY A 219 6.60 -3.04 -5.13
C GLY A 219 7.41 -2.50 -6.32
N HIS A 220 7.45 -3.28 -7.40
CA HIS A 220 8.06 -2.84 -8.64
C HIS A 220 7.26 -1.70 -9.28
N VAL A 221 7.91 -0.60 -9.66
CA VAL A 221 7.24 0.51 -10.34
C VAL A 221 7.29 0.31 -11.84
N THR A 222 6.13 0.20 -12.49
CA THR A 222 6.04 0.00 -13.93
C THR A 222 6.67 1.16 -14.71
N ARG A 223 7.12 0.89 -15.94
CA ARG A 223 7.69 1.93 -16.82
C ARG A 223 6.71 3.06 -17.10
N GLY A 224 5.40 2.73 -17.17
CA GLY A 224 4.34 3.73 -17.35
C GLY A 224 4.24 4.68 -16.18
N ALA A 225 4.28 4.15 -14.95
CA ALA A 225 4.26 4.92 -13.71
C ALA A 225 5.52 5.81 -13.58
N ARG A 226 6.72 5.25 -13.76
CA ARG A 226 7.98 6.03 -13.73
C ARG A 226 7.96 7.18 -14.73
N ARG A 227 7.60 6.91 -15.99
CA ARG A 227 7.52 7.94 -17.05
C ARG A 227 6.50 9.03 -16.73
N PHE A 228 5.39 8.69 -16.06
CA PHE A 228 4.42 9.68 -15.63
C PHE A 228 5.01 10.59 -14.56
N VAL A 229 5.63 10.03 -13.52
CA VAL A 229 6.23 10.80 -12.41
C VAL A 229 7.40 11.64 -12.89
N GLU A 230 8.26 11.13 -13.78
CA GLU A 230 9.35 11.90 -14.40
C GLU A 230 8.86 13.19 -15.10
N LYS A 231 7.68 13.14 -15.75
CA LYS A 231 7.07 14.33 -16.37
C LYS A 231 6.54 15.32 -15.34
N GLN A 232 6.29 14.89 -14.10
CA GLN A 232 5.76 15.68 -13.00
C GLN A 232 6.79 15.85 -11.87
N ASN A 233 8.07 15.80 -12.18
CA ASN A 233 9.18 15.67 -11.21
C ASN A 233 9.24 16.81 -10.15
N THR A 234 8.69 17.97 -10.43
CA THR A 234 8.58 19.07 -9.47
C THR A 234 7.45 18.86 -8.45
N MET A 235 6.43 18.07 -8.79
CA MET A 235 5.22 17.86 -7.99
C MET A 235 5.11 16.45 -7.43
N MET A 236 5.86 15.50 -7.99
CA MET A 236 5.83 14.09 -7.58
C MET A 236 7.23 13.48 -7.52
N SER A 237 7.38 12.48 -6.65
CA SER A 237 8.53 11.55 -6.68
C SER A 237 8.07 10.16 -6.24
N ILE A 238 8.92 9.18 -6.49
CA ILE A 238 8.79 7.82 -6.00
C ILE A 238 10.02 7.56 -5.14
N ILE A 239 9.81 6.88 -4.03
CA ILE A 239 10.84 6.27 -3.19
C ILE A 239 10.58 4.76 -3.28
N ASP A 240 11.48 4.04 -3.93
CA ASP A 240 11.37 2.58 -4.05
C ASP A 240 12.12 1.86 -2.91
N VAL A 241 12.07 0.54 -2.92
CA VAL A 241 12.62 -0.27 -1.83
C VAL A 241 14.11 -0.06 -1.59
N ASP A 242 14.89 0.17 -2.64
CA ASP A 242 16.33 0.42 -2.53
C ASP A 242 16.58 1.76 -1.82
N GLU A 243 15.83 2.81 -2.20
CA GLU A 243 15.89 4.12 -1.56
C GLU A 243 15.37 4.09 -0.11
N ILE A 244 14.37 3.24 0.20
CA ILE A 244 13.91 3.04 1.59
C ILE A 244 15.02 2.43 2.44
N HIS A 245 15.72 1.42 1.95
CA HIS A 245 16.85 0.80 2.66
C HIS A 245 17.98 1.80 2.92
N ASP A 246 18.29 2.66 1.94
CA ASP A 246 19.29 3.73 2.11
C ASP A 246 18.88 4.76 3.19
N LEU A 247 17.58 4.98 3.38
CA LEU A 247 17.05 5.90 4.39
C LEU A 247 17.01 5.30 5.80
N ILE A 248 16.95 3.96 5.92
CA ILE A 248 16.91 3.22 7.19
C ILE A 248 18.33 3.00 7.76
N GLN A 249 19.37 2.96 6.92
CA GLN A 249 20.77 2.81 7.34
C GLN A 249 21.37 4.09 7.93
#